data_aeaff19bb7e2d016e311696e779df8a1
#
_entry.id   aeaff19bb7e2d016e311696e779df8a1
#
_cell.length_a   1.000
_cell.length_b   1.000
_cell.length_c   1.000
_cell.angle_alpha   90.00
_cell.angle_beta   90.00
_cell.angle_gamma   90.00
#
_symmetry.space_group_name_H-M   'P 1'
#
loop_
_entity.id
_entity.type
_entity.pdbx_description
1 polymer ?
#
loop_
_entity_poly.entity_id
_entity_poly.type
_entity_poly.pdbx_seq_one_letter_code
_entity_poly.pdbx_strand_id
1 'polypeptide(L)'
;MPNYSNSTPPLSLSPGDIGFSFNNEAFPGSAQAGTQFALPEPAGIVDQSHAVRWQTIFGTAPTAVNIRLQGAMADVDTEYADIDTSTAAAGEARTVTGVRARFLHVKLFSSTGGAGLTAKILP
;
A
#
# COMPACT_ATOMS: atom_id res chain seq x y z
N MET A 1 14.25 -0.78 -6.11
CA MET A 1 13.50 -0.01 -5.10
C MET A 1 12.25 0.59 -5.72
N PRO A 2 11.09 0.38 -5.16
CA PRO A 2 9.89 0.99 -5.72
C PRO A 2 9.92 2.50 -5.51
N ASN A 3 9.52 3.20 -6.56
CA ASN A 3 9.37 4.65 -6.53
C ASN A 3 8.00 4.98 -7.07
N TYR A 4 7.27 5.78 -6.35
CA TYR A 4 6.01 6.27 -6.86
C TYR A 4 6.25 7.17 -8.07
N SER A 5 5.54 6.92 -9.14
CA SER A 5 5.62 7.73 -10.36
C SER A 5 4.30 7.67 -11.11
N ASN A 6 3.74 8.84 -11.39
CA ASN A 6 2.53 8.94 -12.21
C ASN A 6 2.78 8.58 -13.66
N SER A 7 4.05 8.57 -14.11
CA SER A 7 4.40 8.18 -15.47
C SER A 7 4.48 6.67 -15.65
N THR A 8 4.53 5.90 -14.56
CA THR A 8 4.56 4.44 -14.60
C THR A 8 3.13 3.93 -14.45
N PRO A 9 2.58 3.22 -15.45
CA PRO A 9 1.22 2.69 -15.30
C PRO A 9 1.14 1.75 -14.11
N PRO A 10 0.10 1.85 -13.26
CA PRO A 10 -0.07 0.93 -12.16
C PRO A 10 -0.39 -0.47 -12.67
N LEU A 11 0.07 -1.49 -11.94
CA LEU A 11 -0.25 -2.87 -12.24
C LEU A 11 -1.68 -3.17 -11.80
N SER A 12 -2.40 -3.94 -12.61
CA SER A 12 -3.72 -4.41 -12.22
C SER A 12 -3.61 -5.46 -11.13
N LEU A 13 -4.47 -5.34 -10.12
CA LEU A 13 -4.51 -6.27 -9.00
C LEU A 13 -5.96 -6.72 -8.80
N SER A 14 -6.24 -7.97 -9.20
CA SER A 14 -7.58 -8.54 -9.08
C SER A 14 -7.84 -9.02 -7.65
N PRO A 15 -9.12 -9.10 -7.23
CA PRO A 15 -9.45 -9.69 -5.93
C PRO A 15 -8.87 -11.09 -5.79
N GLY A 16 -8.22 -11.36 -4.65
CA GLY A 16 -7.55 -12.61 -4.39
C GLY A 16 -6.09 -12.66 -4.79
N ASP A 17 -5.60 -11.70 -5.56
CA ASP A 17 -4.19 -11.61 -5.92
C ASP A 17 -3.43 -10.76 -4.90
N ILE A 18 -2.18 -11.13 -4.66
CA ILE A 18 -1.32 -10.40 -3.73
C ILE A 18 -0.41 -9.47 -4.52
N GLY A 19 -0.48 -8.17 -4.19
CA GLY A 19 0.43 -7.18 -4.74
C GLY A 19 1.46 -6.74 -3.70
N PHE A 20 2.72 -6.64 -4.12
CA PHE A 20 3.80 -6.18 -3.26
C PHE A 20 4.03 -4.69 -3.52
N SER A 21 3.57 -3.84 -2.62
CA SER A 21 3.86 -2.41 -2.70
C SER A 21 5.33 -2.14 -2.35
N PHE A 22 5.86 -2.86 -1.37
CA PHE A 22 7.29 -2.99 -1.10
C PHE A 22 7.62 -4.48 -1.05
N ASN A 23 8.75 -4.87 -1.61
CA ASN A 23 9.16 -6.28 -1.65
C ASN A 23 10.58 -6.42 -1.15
N ASN A 24 10.73 -6.61 0.16
CA ASN A 24 12.02 -6.77 0.84
C ASN A 24 13.00 -5.64 0.48
N GLU A 25 12.51 -4.41 0.57
CA GLU A 25 13.27 -3.23 0.19
C GLU A 25 14.02 -2.67 1.39
N ALA A 26 15.13 -1.99 1.11
CA ALA A 26 15.79 -1.19 2.14
C ALA A 26 14.87 -0.04 2.56
N PHE A 27 14.87 0.31 3.84
CA PHE A 27 14.10 1.46 4.29
C PHE A 27 14.61 2.72 3.59
N PRO A 28 13.71 3.47 2.94
CA PRO A 28 14.11 4.74 2.34
C PRO A 28 14.45 5.77 3.43
N GLY A 29 15.32 6.70 3.11
CA GLY A 29 15.73 7.74 4.06
C GLY A 29 14.70 8.84 4.26
N SER A 30 13.60 8.82 3.52
CA SER A 30 12.52 9.81 3.58
C SER A 30 11.20 9.13 3.28
N ALA A 31 10.09 9.85 3.42
CA ALA A 31 8.77 9.32 3.06
C ALA A 31 8.75 8.87 1.60
N GLN A 32 8.23 7.68 1.34
CA GLN A 32 8.19 7.10 0.00
C GLN A 32 6.99 6.19 -0.16
N ALA A 33 6.28 6.36 -1.28
CA ALA A 33 5.24 5.43 -1.71
C ALA A 33 5.87 4.22 -2.40
N GLY A 34 5.28 3.06 -2.14
CA GLY A 34 5.64 1.85 -2.86
C GLY A 34 4.92 1.75 -4.21
N THR A 35 5.01 0.58 -4.83
CA THR A 35 4.35 0.32 -6.10
C THR A 35 2.85 0.50 -5.97
N GLN A 36 2.25 1.23 -6.89
CA GLN A 36 0.81 1.45 -6.95
C GLN A 36 0.12 0.37 -7.78
N PHE A 37 -1.12 0.07 -7.41
CA PHE A 37 -1.93 -0.94 -8.08
C PHE A 37 -3.27 -0.36 -8.47
N ALA A 38 -3.78 -0.79 -9.64
CA ALA A 38 -5.11 -0.47 -10.10
C ALA A 38 -6.06 -1.61 -9.73
N LEU A 39 -7.19 -1.28 -9.13
CA LEU A 39 -8.23 -2.25 -8.83
C LEU A 39 -9.20 -2.29 -10.00
N PRO A 40 -9.48 -3.48 -10.57
CA PRO A 40 -10.46 -3.58 -11.64
C PRO A 40 -11.87 -3.33 -11.11
N GLU A 41 -12.67 -2.63 -11.89
CA GLU A 41 -14.08 -2.46 -11.61
C GLU A 41 -14.88 -3.34 -12.54
N PRO A 42 -15.74 -4.23 -12.01
CA PRO A 42 -16.65 -4.99 -12.85
C PRO A 42 -17.59 -4.06 -13.62
N ALA A 43 -17.75 -4.31 -14.91
CA ALA A 43 -18.64 -3.52 -15.73
C ALA A 43 -20.08 -3.63 -15.23
N GLY A 44 -20.78 -2.51 -15.20
CA GLY A 44 -22.19 -2.47 -14.81
C GLY A 44 -22.44 -2.49 -13.31
N ILE A 45 -21.41 -2.54 -12.48
CA ILE A 45 -21.56 -2.45 -11.03
C ILE A 45 -21.30 -1.03 -10.60
N VAL A 46 -22.30 -0.42 -9.99
CA VAL A 46 -22.23 0.89 -9.37
C VAL A 46 -21.99 0.68 -7.89
N ASP A 47 -21.24 1.56 -7.25
CA ASP A 47 -21.02 1.49 -5.82
C ASP A 47 -20.26 0.23 -5.39
N GLN A 48 -19.15 -0.03 -6.07
CA GLN A 48 -18.26 -1.14 -5.75
C GLN A 48 -17.37 -0.80 -4.56
N SER A 49 -17.47 -1.58 -3.50
CA SER A 49 -16.52 -1.48 -2.38
C SER A 49 -15.78 -2.78 -2.20
N HIS A 50 -14.58 -2.69 -1.66
CA HIS A 50 -13.69 -3.84 -1.46
C HIS A 50 -13.35 -3.98 0.01
N ALA A 51 -13.20 -5.24 0.46
CA ALA A 51 -12.44 -5.51 1.66
C ALA A 51 -10.99 -5.68 1.24
N VAL A 52 -10.09 -4.97 1.88
CA VAL A 52 -8.67 -5.01 1.55
C VAL A 52 -7.91 -5.45 2.78
N ARG A 53 -7.14 -6.52 2.63
CA ARG A 53 -6.18 -6.95 3.64
C ARG A 53 -4.81 -6.46 3.23
N TRP A 54 -4.07 -5.89 4.16
CA TRP A 54 -2.69 -5.49 3.90
C TRP A 54 -1.81 -5.86 5.09
N GLN A 55 -0.56 -6.10 4.80
CA GLN A 55 0.38 -6.66 5.78
C GLN A 55 1.74 -5.99 5.64
N THR A 56 2.34 -5.68 6.79
CA THR A 56 3.72 -5.21 6.86
C THR A 56 4.60 -6.29 7.47
N ILE A 57 5.77 -6.50 6.89
CA ILE A 57 6.76 -7.46 7.36
C ILE A 57 8.12 -6.78 7.33
N PHE A 58 8.93 -7.02 8.35
CA PHE A 58 10.27 -6.47 8.43
C PHE A 58 11.29 -7.59 8.58
N GLY A 59 12.38 -7.55 7.83
CA GLY A 59 13.52 -8.45 8.03
C GLY A 59 14.19 -8.18 9.36
N THR A 60 14.37 -6.90 9.71
CA THR A 60 14.79 -6.45 11.03
C THR A 60 13.80 -5.41 11.48
N ALA A 61 13.21 -5.60 12.66
CA ALA A 61 12.18 -4.71 13.18
C ALA A 61 12.72 -3.29 13.39
N PRO A 62 12.03 -2.25 12.92
CA PRO A 62 12.38 -0.88 13.25
C PRO A 62 12.07 -0.58 14.73
N THR A 63 12.65 0.49 15.26
CA THR A 63 12.29 0.97 16.59
C THR A 63 10.96 1.72 16.57
N ALA A 64 10.69 2.41 15.47
CA ALA A 64 9.45 3.13 15.25
C ALA A 64 9.14 3.14 13.76
N VAL A 65 7.86 3.07 13.40
CA VAL A 65 7.44 3.06 12.01
C VAL A 65 6.05 3.67 11.87
N ASN A 66 5.81 4.36 10.77
CA ASN A 66 4.49 4.84 10.38
C ASN A 66 4.31 4.52 8.91
N ILE A 67 3.45 3.55 8.64
CA ILE A 67 3.16 3.07 7.29
C ILE A 67 1.66 3.16 7.08
N ARG A 68 1.25 3.60 5.91
CA ARG A 68 -0.17 3.80 5.60
C ARG A 68 -0.55 3.13 4.30
N LEU A 69 -1.74 2.51 4.31
CA LEU A 69 -2.43 2.12 3.09
C LEU A 69 -3.17 3.35 2.58
N GLN A 70 -2.94 3.72 1.34
CA GLN A 70 -3.57 4.87 0.72
C GLN A 70 -4.32 4.46 -0.54
N GLY A 71 -5.37 5.19 -0.87
CA GLY A 71 -6.15 4.98 -2.07
C GLY A 71 -6.50 6.28 -2.77
N ALA A 72 -6.77 6.17 -4.06
CA ALA A 72 -7.13 7.31 -4.90
C ALA A 72 -8.13 6.87 -5.97
N MET A 73 -8.88 7.85 -6.49
CA MET A 73 -9.76 7.63 -7.65
C MET A 73 -9.01 7.81 -8.97
N ALA A 74 -7.94 8.57 -8.96
CA ALA A 74 -7.04 8.75 -10.10
C ALA A 74 -5.61 8.53 -9.65
N ASP A 75 -4.76 8.00 -10.53
CA ASP A 75 -3.35 7.76 -10.21
C ASP A 75 -2.55 9.07 -10.28
N VAL A 76 -2.88 9.95 -9.37
CA VAL A 76 -2.24 11.26 -9.20
C VAL A 76 -1.73 11.33 -7.77
N ASP A 77 -0.46 11.66 -7.62
CA ASP A 77 0.23 11.62 -6.33
C ASP A 77 -0.52 12.40 -5.24
N THR A 78 -1.04 13.56 -5.57
CA THR A 78 -1.74 14.42 -4.60
C THR A 78 -3.15 13.96 -4.27
N GLU A 79 -3.69 12.97 -4.96
CA GLU A 79 -5.04 12.48 -4.71
C GLU A 79 -5.10 11.26 -3.80
N TYR A 80 -3.95 10.67 -3.47
CA TYR A 80 -3.91 9.55 -2.54
C TYR A 80 -4.20 10.04 -1.12
N ALA A 81 -5.15 9.38 -0.47
CA ALA A 81 -5.56 9.68 0.88
C ALA A 81 -5.44 8.45 1.77
N ASP A 82 -5.22 8.66 3.06
CA ASP A 82 -5.06 7.57 4.02
C ASP A 82 -6.35 6.76 4.14
N ILE A 83 -6.20 5.44 4.08
CA ILE A 83 -7.27 4.48 4.35
C ILE A 83 -7.05 3.83 5.71
N ASP A 84 -5.81 3.47 6.01
CA ASP A 84 -5.45 2.79 7.24
C ASP A 84 -3.99 3.10 7.59
N THR A 85 -3.64 2.93 8.84
CA THR A 85 -2.30 3.21 9.35
C THR A 85 -1.80 2.06 10.21
N SER A 86 -0.53 1.69 10.03
CA SER A 86 0.15 0.74 10.90
C SER A 86 1.37 1.40 11.53
N THR A 87 1.47 1.29 12.85
CA THR A 87 2.63 1.71 13.62
C THR A 87 3.27 0.54 14.37
N ALA A 88 2.91 -0.68 14.00
CA ALA A 88 3.41 -1.89 14.65
C ALA A 88 4.83 -2.20 14.20
N ALA A 89 5.81 -1.98 15.07
CA ALA A 89 7.21 -2.21 14.78
C ALA A 89 7.53 -3.69 14.51
N ALA A 90 6.70 -4.60 14.99
CA ALA A 90 6.85 -6.03 14.73
C ALA A 90 6.21 -6.48 13.41
N GLY A 91 5.54 -5.56 12.73
CA GLY A 91 4.72 -5.89 11.56
C GLY A 91 3.34 -6.38 11.98
N GLU A 92 2.36 -6.25 11.10
CA GLU A 92 1.00 -6.72 11.35
C GLU A 92 0.25 -6.88 10.05
N ALA A 93 -0.82 -7.67 10.12
CA ALA A 93 -1.80 -7.76 9.04
C ALA A 93 -3.09 -7.06 9.49
N ARG A 94 -3.63 -6.23 8.61
CA ARG A 94 -4.84 -5.45 8.90
C ARG A 94 -5.86 -5.66 7.78
N THR A 95 -7.12 -5.57 8.12
CA THR A 95 -8.21 -5.66 7.15
C THR A 95 -9.06 -4.40 7.24
N VAL A 96 -9.32 -3.77 6.10
CA VAL A 96 -10.17 -2.60 5.98
C VAL A 96 -11.34 -2.97 5.09
N THR A 97 -12.56 -2.63 5.51
CA THR A 97 -13.78 -2.88 4.72
C THR A 97 -14.29 -1.58 4.13
N GLY A 98 -15.09 -1.69 3.09
CA GLY A 98 -15.72 -0.51 2.47
C GLY A 98 -14.74 0.36 1.69
N VAL A 99 -13.64 -0.19 1.21
CA VAL A 99 -12.67 0.56 0.42
C VAL A 99 -13.24 0.82 -0.98
N ARG A 100 -13.29 2.08 -1.37
CA ARG A 100 -13.84 2.52 -2.66
C ARG A 100 -12.81 3.33 -3.44
N ALA A 101 -11.64 2.74 -3.64
CA ALA A 101 -10.55 3.34 -4.38
C ALA A 101 -10.32 2.58 -5.68
N ARG A 102 -9.92 3.29 -6.72
CA ARG A 102 -9.49 2.67 -7.98
C ARG A 102 -8.03 2.28 -7.97
N PHE A 103 -7.24 2.96 -7.16
CA PHE A 103 -5.80 2.76 -7.05
C PHE A 103 -5.42 2.65 -5.59
N LEU A 104 -4.49 1.75 -5.29
CA LEU A 104 -3.96 1.54 -3.94
C LEU A 104 -2.45 1.51 -3.97
N HIS A 105 -1.84 2.01 -2.93
CA HIS A 105 -0.44 1.75 -2.62
C HIS A 105 -0.24 1.78 -1.10
N VAL A 106 0.90 1.27 -0.65
CA VAL A 106 1.37 1.46 0.72
C VAL A 106 2.45 2.53 0.68
N LYS A 107 2.39 3.47 1.62
CA LYS A 107 3.38 4.53 1.73
C LYS A 107 4.05 4.49 3.10
N LEU A 108 5.38 4.49 3.10
CA LEU A 108 6.16 4.69 4.30
C LEU A 108 6.26 6.19 4.57
N PHE A 109 5.76 6.63 5.73
CA PHE A 109 5.83 8.03 6.13
C PHE A 109 7.06 8.32 6.95
N SER A 110 7.38 7.43 7.89
CA SER A 110 8.56 7.59 8.74
C SER A 110 8.98 6.25 9.33
N SER A 111 10.26 6.12 9.63
CA SER A 111 10.80 4.95 10.30
C SER A 111 12.09 5.32 11.02
N THR A 112 12.41 4.53 12.04
CA THR A 112 13.68 4.64 12.78
C THR A 112 14.27 3.25 12.87
N GLY A 113 15.43 3.05 12.26
CA GLY A 113 16.08 1.75 12.19
C GLY A 113 15.31 0.77 11.29
N GLY A 114 15.61 -0.51 11.44
CA GLY A 114 14.96 -1.57 10.67
C GLY A 114 15.61 -1.84 9.33
N ALA A 115 15.25 -2.97 8.74
CA ALA A 115 15.72 -3.40 7.43
C ALA A 115 14.70 -4.36 6.81
N GLY A 116 14.67 -4.41 5.47
CA GLY A 116 13.86 -5.37 4.74
C GLY A 116 12.36 -5.11 4.87
N LEU A 117 11.90 -3.98 4.32
CA LEU A 117 10.48 -3.65 4.32
C LEU A 117 9.74 -4.44 3.24
N THR A 118 8.69 -5.13 3.66
CA THR A 118 7.72 -5.75 2.76
C THR A 118 6.33 -5.28 3.12
N ALA A 119 5.56 -4.85 2.14
CA ALA A 119 4.16 -4.48 2.32
C ALA A 119 3.34 -5.14 1.21
N LYS A 120 2.36 -5.93 1.60
CA LYS A 120 1.50 -6.69 0.70
C LYS A 120 0.09 -6.15 0.76
N ILE A 121 -0.59 -6.16 -0.38
CA ILE A 121 -2.00 -5.78 -0.49
C ILE A 121 -2.76 -6.96 -1.10
N LEU A 122 -3.87 -7.33 -0.47
CA LEU A 122 -4.77 -8.38 -0.95
C LEU A 122 -6.19 -7.80 -0.99
N PRO A 123 -6.65 -7.36 -2.18
CA PRO A 123 -8.01 -6.86 -2.32
C PRO A 123 -9.05 -7.97 -2.29
#